data_5b96e9516ceb8f5bb5581cedf1512016
#
_entry.id   5b96e9516ceb8f5bb5581cedf1512016
#
_cell.length_a   1.000
_cell.length_b   1.000
_cell.length_c   1.000
_cell.angle_alpha   90.00
_cell.angle_beta   90.00
_cell.angle_gamma   90.00
#
_symmetry.space_group_name_H-M   'P 1'
#
loop_
_entity.id
_entity.type
_entity.pdbx_description
1 polymer ?
#
loop_
_entity_poly.entity_id
_entity_poly.type
_entity_poly.pdbx_seq_one_letter_code
_entity_poly.pdbx_strand_id
1 'polypeptide(L)'
;MEALPGTTVGVKVNEGVVLAAEKRVAYGYYLMSKSGKKVYRVLDRIGIASAGLIADMQTLARILEAEMRLYELDAEHTPSVWTAAKVLSYILYERRLFPYYAEVLVGGVDETGPHLYSLDPIGAVLEENYIAAGTGAQLAISMLESGYRSDLSIDDAEKLALKSLEAAMKRDAVSGDGIDMVVITRSGSLEKSFTWPLQL
;
A
#
# COMPACT_ATOMS: atom_id res chain seq x y z
N MET A 1 -16.97 7.27 9.21
CA MET A 1 -16.77 6.21 8.19
C MET A 1 -16.23 5.02 8.95
N GLU A 2 -16.78 3.82 8.80
CA GLU A 2 -16.20 2.63 9.41
C GLU A 2 -14.83 2.34 8.80
N ALA A 3 -13.90 1.82 9.61
CA ALA A 3 -12.58 1.48 9.12
C ALA A 3 -12.68 0.35 8.08
N LEU A 4 -11.92 0.47 7.00
CA LEU A 4 -11.94 -0.48 5.89
C LEU A 4 -11.20 -1.78 6.27
N PRO A 5 -11.74 -2.97 5.96
CA PRO A 5 -11.20 -4.24 6.44
C PRO A 5 -9.78 -4.51 5.92
N GLY A 6 -8.96 -5.08 6.80
CA GLY A 6 -7.56 -5.40 6.52
C GLY A 6 -6.58 -4.34 7.03
N THR A 7 -5.30 -4.62 6.86
CA THR A 7 -4.23 -3.69 7.25
C THR A 7 -3.16 -3.62 6.18
N THR A 8 -2.83 -2.41 5.79
CA THR A 8 -1.72 -2.11 4.88
C THR A 8 -0.82 -1.04 5.46
N VAL A 9 0.46 -1.09 5.12
CA VAL A 9 1.47 -0.11 5.57
C VAL A 9 2.35 0.35 4.43
N GLY A 10 2.82 1.58 4.53
CA GLY A 10 3.86 2.15 3.67
C GLY A 10 4.96 2.76 4.53
N VAL A 11 6.22 2.61 4.10
CA VAL A 11 7.40 3.19 4.74
C VAL A 11 8.32 3.76 3.68
N LYS A 12 8.60 5.06 3.75
CA LYS A 12 9.52 5.77 2.86
C LYS A 12 10.84 6.01 3.59
N VAL A 13 11.94 5.64 2.95
CA VAL A 13 13.32 5.89 3.40
C VAL A 13 14.14 6.48 2.26
N ASN A 14 15.37 6.93 2.52
CA ASN A 14 16.21 7.56 1.48
C ASN A 14 16.51 6.64 0.29
N GLU A 15 16.54 5.32 0.49
CA GLU A 15 16.85 4.33 -0.54
C GLU A 15 15.62 3.91 -1.37
N GLY A 16 14.39 4.11 -0.86
CA GLY A 16 13.19 3.66 -1.53
C GLY A 16 11.94 3.66 -0.68
N VAL A 17 10.96 2.87 -1.11
CA VAL A 17 9.68 2.72 -0.44
C VAL A 17 9.34 1.25 -0.27
N VAL A 18 8.84 0.89 0.91
CA VAL A 18 8.27 -0.43 1.21
C VAL A 18 6.76 -0.29 1.32
N LEU A 19 6.02 -1.05 0.53
CA LEU A 19 4.57 -1.22 0.63
C LEU A 19 4.28 -2.65 1.05
N ALA A 20 3.46 -2.84 2.08
CA ALA A 20 3.12 -4.18 2.56
C ALA A 20 1.67 -4.25 3.05
N ALA A 21 1.05 -5.42 2.93
CA ALA A 21 -0.28 -5.70 3.43
C ALA A 21 -0.41 -7.16 3.89
N GLU A 22 -1.27 -7.39 4.87
CA GLU A 22 -1.63 -8.75 5.27
C GLU A 22 -2.58 -9.41 4.23
N LYS A 23 -2.77 -10.74 4.34
CA LYS A 23 -3.40 -11.56 3.26
C LYS A 23 -4.82 -12.04 3.58
N ARG A 24 -5.36 -11.77 4.77
CA ARG A 24 -6.70 -12.22 5.18
C ARG A 24 -7.78 -11.50 4.38
N VAL A 25 -8.76 -12.28 3.91
CA VAL A 25 -10.02 -11.75 3.37
C VAL A 25 -11.15 -12.27 4.25
N ALA A 26 -11.80 -11.36 4.96
CA ALA A 26 -12.91 -11.68 5.83
C ALA A 26 -14.19 -10.95 5.40
N TYR A 27 -15.33 -11.59 5.58
CA TYR A 27 -16.64 -10.98 5.39
C TYR A 27 -17.44 -11.14 6.71
N GLY A 28 -17.55 -10.05 7.45
CA GLY A 28 -18.03 -10.10 8.82
C GLY A 28 -17.16 -11.03 9.68
N TYR A 29 -17.75 -12.06 10.24
CA TYR A 29 -17.04 -13.08 11.05
C TYR A 29 -16.55 -14.28 10.23
N TYR A 30 -16.79 -14.30 8.93
CA TYR A 30 -16.41 -15.40 8.05
C TYR A 30 -15.06 -15.13 7.39
N LEU A 31 -14.08 -16.00 7.64
CA LEU A 31 -12.80 -16.01 6.95
C LEU A 31 -12.99 -16.62 5.56
N MET A 32 -13.03 -15.76 4.53
CA MET A 32 -13.30 -16.17 3.15
C MET A 32 -12.04 -16.66 2.43
N SER A 33 -10.88 -16.02 2.65
CA SER A 33 -9.62 -16.40 2.03
C SER A 33 -8.42 -16.01 2.91
N LYS A 34 -7.33 -16.80 2.78
CA LYS A 34 -6.04 -16.58 3.45
C LYS A 34 -4.94 -16.09 2.49
N SER A 35 -5.31 -15.77 1.25
CA SER A 35 -4.37 -15.45 0.17
C SER A 35 -4.80 -14.24 -0.66
N GLY A 36 -5.51 -13.29 -0.05
CA GLY A 36 -5.93 -12.06 -0.72
C GLY A 36 -4.73 -11.16 -1.04
N LYS A 37 -4.50 -10.87 -2.32
CA LYS A 37 -3.48 -9.90 -2.73
C LYS A 37 -4.03 -8.48 -2.54
N LYS A 38 -3.28 -7.64 -1.82
CA LYS A 38 -3.63 -6.24 -1.51
C LYS A 38 -2.50 -5.26 -1.84
N VAL A 39 -1.36 -5.77 -2.30
CA VAL A 39 -0.21 -4.99 -2.76
C VAL A 39 0.03 -5.32 -4.23
N TYR A 40 0.19 -4.29 -5.05
CA TYR A 40 0.32 -4.43 -6.50
C TYR A 40 1.45 -3.55 -7.02
N ARG A 41 2.28 -4.11 -7.89
CA ARG A 41 3.19 -3.34 -8.72
C ARG A 41 2.39 -2.75 -9.88
N VAL A 42 2.43 -1.44 -10.05
CA VAL A 42 1.78 -0.69 -11.14
C VAL A 42 2.77 -0.52 -12.30
N LEU A 43 3.96 -0.01 -12.02
CA LEU A 43 5.10 0.06 -12.92
C LEU A 43 6.35 -0.46 -12.21
N ASP A 44 7.50 -0.48 -12.90
CA ASP A 44 8.74 -0.98 -12.31
C ASP A 44 9.16 -0.24 -11.04
N ARG A 45 8.84 1.07 -10.94
CA ARG A 45 9.19 1.92 -9.81
C ARG A 45 8.00 2.57 -9.13
N ILE A 46 6.77 2.07 -9.37
CA ILE A 46 5.54 2.54 -8.73
C ILE A 46 4.70 1.34 -8.32
N GLY A 47 4.23 1.36 -7.09
CA GLY A 47 3.32 0.35 -6.55
C GLY A 47 2.19 0.96 -5.73
N ILE A 48 1.18 0.16 -5.44
CA ILE A 48 0.11 0.50 -4.50
C ILE A 48 -0.11 -0.61 -3.49
N ALA A 49 -0.55 -0.21 -2.30
CA ALA A 49 -1.07 -1.12 -1.29
C ALA A 49 -2.41 -0.58 -0.79
N SER A 50 -3.36 -1.44 -0.48
CA SER A 50 -4.71 -1.00 -0.13
C SER A 50 -5.37 -1.86 0.93
N ALA A 51 -6.31 -1.24 1.67
CA ALA A 51 -7.22 -1.91 2.61
C ALA A 51 -8.66 -1.62 2.20
N GLY A 52 -9.57 -2.61 2.33
CA GLY A 52 -10.97 -2.46 1.98
C GLY A 52 -11.52 -3.65 1.21
N LEU A 53 -12.40 -3.41 0.24
CA LEU A 53 -13.03 -4.44 -0.57
C LEU A 53 -12.09 -4.94 -1.68
N ILE A 54 -11.83 -6.24 -1.71
CA ILE A 54 -10.88 -6.85 -2.67
C ILE A 54 -11.20 -6.51 -4.12
N ALA A 55 -12.48 -6.53 -4.51
CA ALA A 55 -12.89 -6.22 -5.88
C ALA A 55 -12.53 -4.77 -6.28
N ASP A 56 -12.70 -3.83 -5.36
CA ASP A 56 -12.38 -2.41 -5.58
C ASP A 56 -10.86 -2.21 -5.66
N MET A 57 -10.11 -2.82 -4.75
CA MET A 57 -8.64 -2.77 -4.77
C MET A 57 -8.05 -3.32 -6.09
N GLN A 58 -8.55 -4.48 -6.55
CA GLN A 58 -8.13 -5.08 -7.83
C GLN A 58 -8.51 -4.19 -9.02
N THR A 59 -9.67 -3.56 -8.96
CA THR A 59 -10.15 -2.67 -10.03
C THR A 59 -9.28 -1.42 -10.10
N LEU A 60 -9.02 -0.76 -8.96
CA LEU A 60 -8.17 0.42 -8.87
C LEU A 60 -6.74 0.13 -9.33
N ALA A 61 -6.17 -1.03 -8.93
CA ALA A 61 -4.84 -1.45 -9.37
C ALA A 61 -4.74 -1.58 -10.90
N ARG A 62 -5.73 -2.26 -11.52
CA ARG A 62 -5.75 -2.44 -12.98
C ARG A 62 -5.97 -1.14 -13.75
N ILE A 63 -6.88 -0.28 -13.27
CA ILE A 63 -7.13 1.01 -13.91
C ILE A 63 -5.86 1.87 -13.83
N LEU A 64 -5.27 1.99 -12.64
CA LEU A 64 -4.05 2.79 -12.48
C LEU A 64 -2.89 2.25 -13.33
N GLU A 65 -2.69 0.93 -13.39
CA GLU A 65 -1.67 0.34 -14.25
C GLU A 65 -1.91 0.70 -15.73
N ALA A 66 -3.14 0.59 -16.22
CA ALA A 66 -3.48 0.92 -17.60
C ALA A 66 -3.24 2.41 -17.91
N GLU A 67 -3.66 3.31 -17.03
CA GLU A 67 -3.46 4.76 -17.17
C GLU A 67 -1.97 5.13 -17.15
N MET A 68 -1.18 4.52 -16.26
CA MET A 68 0.25 4.80 -16.18
C MET A 68 1.02 4.27 -17.40
N ARG A 69 0.65 3.10 -17.93
CA ARG A 69 1.23 2.59 -19.18
C ARG A 69 0.85 3.43 -20.40
N LEU A 70 -0.39 3.91 -20.45
CA LEU A 70 -0.82 4.83 -21.49
C LEU A 70 -0.04 6.15 -21.42
N TYR A 71 0.15 6.68 -20.21
CA TYR A 71 0.98 7.86 -19.99
C TYR A 71 2.41 7.67 -20.49
N GLU A 72 3.07 6.52 -20.21
CA GLU A 72 4.41 6.22 -20.68
C GLU A 72 4.50 6.22 -22.22
N LEU A 73 3.48 5.70 -22.89
CA LEU A 73 3.41 5.65 -24.35
C LEU A 73 3.22 7.03 -24.97
N ASP A 74 2.37 7.87 -24.39
CA ASP A 74 2.04 9.19 -24.93
C ASP A 74 3.13 10.23 -24.63
N ALA A 75 3.70 10.17 -23.42
CA ALA A 75 4.68 11.15 -22.97
C ALA A 75 6.14 10.76 -23.30
N GLU A 76 6.37 9.51 -23.72
CA GLU A 76 7.70 8.93 -23.98
C GLU A 76 8.66 8.99 -22.77
N HIS A 77 8.10 9.11 -21.54
CA HIS A 77 8.85 9.05 -20.28
C HIS A 77 8.01 8.44 -19.16
N THR A 78 8.68 7.91 -18.14
CA THR A 78 8.04 7.32 -16.96
C THR A 78 7.32 8.40 -16.14
N PRO A 79 6.05 8.18 -15.73
CA PRO A 79 5.33 9.10 -14.85
C PRO A 79 6.01 9.21 -13.48
N SER A 80 5.88 10.39 -12.85
CA SER A 80 6.26 10.55 -11.45
C SER A 80 5.30 9.81 -10.51
N VAL A 81 5.75 9.53 -9.29
CA VAL A 81 4.87 8.94 -8.25
C VAL A 81 3.70 9.86 -7.94
N TRP A 82 3.93 11.18 -7.97
CA TRP A 82 2.88 12.20 -7.83
C TRP A 82 1.84 12.09 -8.95
N THR A 83 2.27 11.90 -10.21
CA THR A 83 1.35 11.71 -11.34
C THR A 83 0.43 10.52 -11.10
N ALA A 84 0.98 9.37 -10.67
CA ALA A 84 0.19 8.19 -10.34
C ALA A 84 -0.81 8.45 -9.20
N ALA A 85 -0.38 9.12 -8.13
CA ALA A 85 -1.24 9.49 -7.01
C ALA A 85 -2.37 10.43 -7.45
N LYS A 86 -2.09 11.42 -8.31
CA LYS A 86 -3.09 12.36 -8.83
C LYS A 86 -4.09 11.70 -9.76
N VAL A 87 -3.64 10.84 -10.68
CA VAL A 87 -4.56 10.08 -11.55
C VAL A 87 -5.50 9.23 -10.70
N LEU A 88 -4.97 8.52 -9.71
CA LEU A 88 -5.81 7.75 -8.80
C LEU A 88 -6.79 8.62 -8.01
N SER A 89 -6.34 9.80 -7.55
CA SER A 89 -7.19 10.79 -6.88
C SER A 89 -8.38 11.22 -7.73
N TYR A 90 -8.18 11.46 -9.04
CA TYR A 90 -9.27 11.79 -9.96
C TYR A 90 -10.24 10.63 -10.12
N ILE A 91 -9.76 9.40 -10.29
CA ILE A 91 -10.59 8.20 -10.42
C ILE A 91 -11.48 8.04 -9.18
N LEU A 92 -10.91 8.23 -7.98
CA LEU A 92 -11.65 8.15 -6.71
C LEU A 92 -12.67 9.28 -6.59
N TYR A 93 -12.28 10.53 -6.91
CA TYR A 93 -13.16 11.69 -6.81
C TYR A 93 -14.34 11.64 -7.78
N GLU A 94 -14.17 11.12 -8.97
CA GLU A 94 -15.28 10.90 -9.92
C GLU A 94 -16.37 9.99 -9.35
N ARG A 95 -15.98 9.06 -8.48
CA ARG A 95 -16.88 8.12 -7.80
C ARG A 95 -17.35 8.59 -6.42
N ARG A 96 -17.09 9.84 -6.00
CA ARG A 96 -17.36 10.34 -4.63
C ARG A 96 -18.80 10.19 -4.13
N LEU A 97 -19.80 10.07 -5.02
CA LEU A 97 -21.21 9.82 -4.66
C LEU A 97 -21.48 8.33 -4.37
N PHE A 98 -20.70 7.43 -4.98
CA PHE A 98 -20.69 5.98 -4.77
C PHE A 98 -19.22 5.54 -4.73
N PRO A 99 -18.49 5.83 -3.64
CA PRO A 99 -17.05 5.66 -3.61
C PRO A 99 -16.64 4.20 -3.62
N TYR A 100 -15.46 3.94 -4.15
CA TYR A 100 -14.78 2.68 -3.93
C TYR A 100 -14.52 2.48 -2.44
N TYR A 101 -14.76 1.28 -1.96
CA TYR A 101 -14.55 0.91 -0.56
C TYR A 101 -13.09 0.49 -0.36
N ALA A 102 -12.18 1.43 -0.53
CA ALA A 102 -10.74 1.21 -0.44
C ALA A 102 -9.99 2.48 0.00
N GLU A 103 -9.08 2.34 0.96
CA GLU A 103 -7.99 3.27 1.23
C GLU A 103 -6.76 2.78 0.48
N VAL A 104 -6.03 3.69 -0.18
CA VAL A 104 -4.92 3.30 -1.06
C VAL A 104 -3.66 4.08 -0.69
N LEU A 105 -2.55 3.36 -0.59
CA LEU A 105 -1.21 3.91 -0.51
C LEU A 105 -0.57 3.81 -1.88
N VAL A 106 0.01 4.90 -2.37
CA VAL A 106 0.80 4.95 -3.60
C VAL A 106 2.24 5.23 -3.21
N GLY A 107 3.15 4.35 -3.56
CA GLY A 107 4.56 4.50 -3.24
C GLY A 107 5.45 4.21 -4.44
N GLY A 108 6.60 4.86 -4.49
CA GLY A 108 7.54 4.64 -5.57
C GLY A 108 8.77 5.50 -5.50
N VAL A 109 9.59 5.38 -6.54
CA VAL A 109 10.82 6.16 -6.71
C VAL A 109 10.85 6.75 -8.10
N ASP A 110 10.91 8.08 -8.19
CA ASP A 110 11.08 8.81 -9.44
C ASP A 110 12.41 9.60 -9.48
N GLU A 111 12.54 10.54 -10.38
CA GLU A 111 13.77 11.34 -10.55
C GLU A 111 14.07 12.22 -9.33
N THR A 112 13.03 12.65 -8.62
CA THR A 112 13.13 13.50 -7.43
C THR A 112 13.41 12.71 -6.15
N GLY A 113 13.21 11.40 -6.19
CA GLY A 113 13.49 10.47 -5.07
C GLY A 113 12.33 9.57 -4.70
N PRO A 114 12.35 8.99 -3.49
CA PRO A 114 11.26 8.18 -2.96
C PRO A 114 10.08 9.05 -2.52
N HIS A 115 8.86 8.62 -2.88
CA HIS A 115 7.60 9.27 -2.48
C HIS A 115 6.60 8.23 -1.98
N LEU A 116 5.82 8.62 -0.99
CA LEU A 116 4.72 7.84 -0.43
C LEU A 116 3.52 8.75 -0.23
N TYR A 117 2.39 8.37 -0.80
CA TYR A 117 1.12 9.10 -0.69
C TYR A 117 0.04 8.19 -0.12
N SER A 118 -0.81 8.73 0.75
CA SER A 118 -2.05 8.10 1.17
C SER A 118 -3.24 8.76 0.49
N LEU A 119 -4.21 7.93 0.08
CA LEU A 119 -5.45 8.37 -0.54
C LEU A 119 -6.65 7.80 0.21
N ASP A 120 -7.58 8.68 0.56
CA ASP A 120 -8.87 8.28 1.10
C ASP A 120 -9.84 7.82 -0.01
N PRO A 121 -11.00 7.22 0.32
CA PRO A 121 -11.96 6.73 -0.67
C PRO A 121 -12.55 7.79 -1.60
N ILE A 122 -12.43 9.07 -1.27
CA ILE A 122 -12.93 10.19 -2.07
C ILE A 122 -11.83 10.99 -2.77
N GLY A 123 -10.59 10.51 -2.70
CA GLY A 123 -9.49 11.01 -3.51
C GLY A 123 -8.66 12.13 -2.88
N ALA A 124 -8.74 12.39 -1.56
CA ALA A 124 -7.76 13.24 -0.88
C ALA A 124 -6.37 12.60 -0.97
N VAL A 125 -5.33 13.41 -1.19
CA VAL A 125 -3.94 12.94 -1.31
C VAL A 125 -3.09 13.63 -0.26
N LEU A 126 -2.40 12.83 0.56
CA LEU A 126 -1.46 13.30 1.57
C LEU A 126 -0.10 12.66 1.34
N GLU A 127 0.96 13.46 1.40
CA GLU A 127 2.33 12.92 1.36
C GLU A 127 2.79 12.54 2.76
N GLU A 128 3.38 11.34 2.90
CA GLU A 128 3.75 10.77 4.18
C GLU A 128 5.17 10.20 4.14
N ASN A 129 5.77 10.03 5.32
CA ASN A 129 7.01 9.28 5.48
C ASN A 129 6.74 7.81 5.85
N TYR A 130 5.71 7.58 6.62
CA TYR A 130 5.15 6.27 6.94
C TYR A 130 3.66 6.41 7.18
N ILE A 131 2.90 5.37 6.88
CA ILE A 131 1.45 5.37 7.02
C ILE A 131 0.94 3.94 7.19
N ALA A 132 -0.20 3.81 7.85
CA ALA A 132 -0.98 2.58 7.89
C ALA A 132 -2.44 2.89 7.55
N ALA A 133 -3.12 1.96 6.86
CA ALA A 133 -4.52 2.07 6.50
C ALA A 133 -5.29 0.80 6.84
N GLY A 134 -6.61 0.92 7.00
CA GLY A 134 -7.51 -0.19 7.33
C GLY A 134 -7.79 -0.36 8.83
N THR A 135 -8.48 -1.46 9.19
CA THR A 135 -8.94 -1.73 10.57
C THR A 135 -7.81 -1.85 11.59
N GLY A 136 -6.68 -2.44 11.20
CA GLY A 136 -5.50 -2.57 12.08
C GLY A 136 -4.56 -1.39 12.04
N ALA A 137 -4.89 -0.30 11.33
CA ALA A 137 -4.01 0.85 11.15
C ALA A 137 -3.50 1.46 12.45
N GLN A 138 -4.35 1.58 13.48
CA GLN A 138 -3.97 2.16 14.77
C GLN A 138 -2.88 1.36 15.49
N LEU A 139 -2.87 0.04 15.32
CA LEU A 139 -1.84 -0.84 15.88
C LEU A 139 -0.55 -0.76 15.07
N ALA A 140 -0.67 -0.78 13.75
CA ALA A 140 0.46 -0.69 12.84
C ALA A 140 1.18 0.66 12.91
N ILE A 141 0.44 1.79 12.93
CA ILE A 141 1.01 3.14 12.96
C ILE A 141 1.79 3.39 14.26
N SER A 142 1.34 2.86 15.38
CA SER A 142 2.05 2.98 16.66
C SER A 142 3.44 2.31 16.60
N MET A 143 3.55 1.17 15.92
CA MET A 143 4.83 0.49 15.70
C MET A 143 5.71 1.23 14.69
N LEU A 144 5.12 1.76 13.61
CA LEU A 144 5.83 2.58 12.62
C LEU A 144 6.42 3.83 13.30
N GLU A 145 5.62 4.58 14.03
CA GLU A 145 6.03 5.81 14.70
C GLU A 145 7.17 5.59 15.71
N SER A 146 7.12 4.50 16.47
CA SER A 146 8.17 4.17 17.44
C SER A 146 9.49 3.71 16.82
N GLY A 147 9.44 3.12 15.60
CA GLY A 147 10.61 2.53 14.94
C GLY A 147 11.14 3.33 13.76
N TYR A 148 10.39 4.28 13.23
CA TYR A 148 10.76 5.03 12.05
C TYR A 148 11.88 6.03 12.30
N ARG A 149 12.82 6.05 11.37
CA ARG A 149 13.82 7.11 11.19
C ARG A 149 14.08 7.27 9.69
N SER A 150 14.34 8.48 9.24
CA SER A 150 14.58 8.77 7.83
C SER A 150 15.88 8.16 7.28
N ASP A 151 16.83 7.82 8.17
CA ASP A 151 18.12 7.22 7.85
C ASP A 151 18.12 5.67 7.91
N LEU A 152 16.95 5.03 8.09
CA LEU A 152 16.86 3.58 8.02
C LEU A 152 17.31 3.06 6.65
N SER A 153 18.01 1.92 6.67
CA SER A 153 18.24 1.14 5.44
C SER A 153 16.93 0.58 4.91
N ILE A 154 16.90 0.22 3.63
CA ILE A 154 15.72 -0.42 3.03
C ILE A 154 15.39 -1.75 3.73
N ASP A 155 16.38 -2.53 4.14
CA ASP A 155 16.20 -3.78 4.87
C ASP A 155 15.58 -3.56 6.27
N ASP A 156 15.94 -2.47 6.95
CA ASP A 156 15.35 -2.13 8.26
C ASP A 156 13.94 -1.57 8.10
N ALA A 157 13.65 -0.86 7.01
CA ALA A 157 12.30 -0.44 6.65
C ALA A 157 11.39 -1.65 6.37
N GLU A 158 11.89 -2.69 5.68
CA GLU A 158 11.17 -3.95 5.50
C GLU A 158 10.83 -4.62 6.84
N LYS A 159 11.83 -4.75 7.73
CA LYS A 159 11.62 -5.33 9.08
C LYS A 159 10.62 -4.52 9.90
N LEU A 160 10.66 -3.19 9.78
CA LEU A 160 9.72 -2.31 10.46
C LEU A 160 8.29 -2.52 9.94
N ALA A 161 8.10 -2.59 8.62
CA ALA A 161 6.81 -2.88 7.99
C ALA A 161 6.26 -4.25 8.43
N LEU A 162 7.09 -5.30 8.44
CA LEU A 162 6.71 -6.63 8.92
C LEU A 162 6.26 -6.63 10.38
N LYS A 163 7.03 -6.00 11.28
CA LYS A 163 6.69 -5.90 12.72
C LYS A 163 5.40 -5.11 12.93
N SER A 164 5.16 -4.07 12.14
CA SER A 164 3.94 -3.25 12.23
C SER A 164 2.70 -4.05 11.83
N LEU A 165 2.76 -4.78 10.72
CA LEU A 165 1.69 -5.69 10.31
C LEU A 165 1.50 -6.85 11.28
N GLU A 166 2.59 -7.39 11.84
CA GLU A 166 2.52 -8.44 12.87
C GLU A 166 1.75 -7.95 14.11
N ALA A 167 1.99 -6.71 14.56
CA ALA A 167 1.27 -6.12 15.68
C ALA A 167 -0.23 -5.99 15.39
N ALA A 168 -0.61 -5.57 14.19
CA ALA A 168 -2.00 -5.53 13.75
C ALA A 168 -2.61 -6.93 13.70
N MET A 169 -1.96 -7.90 13.03
CA MET A 169 -2.45 -9.27 12.88
C MET A 169 -2.66 -10.02 14.21
N LYS A 170 -1.98 -9.61 15.29
CA LYS A 170 -2.18 -10.17 16.64
C LYS A 170 -3.46 -9.71 17.33
N ARG A 171 -4.08 -8.62 16.91
CA ARG A 171 -5.20 -7.98 17.61
C ARG A 171 -6.39 -7.63 16.71
N ASP A 172 -6.17 -7.40 15.43
CA ASP A 172 -7.24 -7.15 14.46
C ASP A 172 -7.77 -8.49 13.93
N ALA A 173 -9.05 -8.76 14.16
CA ALA A 173 -9.70 -10.03 13.80
C ALA A 173 -9.76 -10.24 12.27
N VAL A 174 -9.78 -9.17 11.49
CA VAL A 174 -9.88 -9.22 10.01
C VAL A 174 -8.53 -9.13 9.31
N SER A 175 -7.42 -9.06 10.08
CA SER A 175 -6.06 -9.06 9.55
C SER A 175 -5.31 -10.33 9.91
N GLY A 176 -4.54 -10.92 8.96
CA GLY A 176 -3.78 -12.15 9.25
C GLY A 176 -3.31 -12.91 8.01
N ASP A 177 -2.91 -14.17 8.27
CA ASP A 177 -2.65 -15.25 7.31
C ASP A 177 -1.40 -15.07 6.43
N GLY A 178 -0.59 -14.06 6.65
CA GLY A 178 0.65 -13.77 5.93
C GLY A 178 0.73 -12.31 5.48
N ILE A 179 1.83 -11.97 4.82
CA ILE A 179 2.12 -10.61 4.34
C ILE A 179 2.65 -10.68 2.92
N ASP A 180 2.09 -9.86 2.03
CA ASP A 180 2.70 -9.53 0.75
C ASP A 180 3.35 -8.14 0.83
N MET A 181 4.50 -7.98 0.17
CA MET A 181 5.32 -6.77 0.21
C MET A 181 5.87 -6.47 -1.18
N VAL A 182 5.94 -5.19 -1.51
CA VAL A 182 6.68 -4.68 -2.66
C VAL A 182 7.70 -3.67 -2.15
N VAL A 183 8.97 -3.93 -2.42
CA VAL A 183 10.09 -3.05 -2.12
C VAL A 183 10.48 -2.35 -3.41
N ILE A 184 10.47 -1.02 -3.40
CA ILE A 184 10.71 -0.19 -4.58
C ILE A 184 11.92 0.68 -4.33
N THR A 185 12.92 0.58 -5.21
CA THR A 185 14.14 1.37 -5.18
C THR A 185 14.41 2.00 -6.56
N ARG A 186 15.50 2.75 -6.70
CA ARG A 186 15.92 3.28 -8.02
C ARG A 186 16.22 2.19 -9.04
N SER A 187 16.62 0.99 -8.60
CA SER A 187 16.93 -0.16 -9.47
C SER A 187 15.70 -0.94 -9.93
N GLY A 188 14.51 -0.62 -9.43
CA GLY A 188 13.26 -1.30 -9.74
C GLY A 188 12.55 -1.80 -8.48
N SER A 189 11.62 -2.73 -8.64
CA SER A 189 10.83 -3.29 -7.55
C SER A 189 11.03 -4.79 -7.38
N LEU A 190 10.91 -5.24 -6.12
CA LEU A 190 10.96 -6.65 -5.72
C LEU A 190 9.71 -7.01 -4.93
N GLU A 191 8.97 -8.02 -5.40
CA GLU A 191 7.84 -8.59 -4.67
C GLU A 191 8.32 -9.70 -3.72
N LYS A 192 7.84 -9.67 -2.47
CA LYS A 192 8.11 -10.67 -1.42
C LYS A 192 6.80 -11.14 -0.81
N SER A 193 6.75 -12.40 -0.36
CA SER A 193 5.58 -12.96 0.33
C SER A 193 6.04 -13.75 1.55
N PHE A 194 5.38 -13.51 2.67
CA PHE A 194 5.71 -14.12 3.95
C PHE A 194 4.49 -14.88 4.48
N THR A 195 4.74 -16.09 4.98
CA THR A 195 3.71 -16.90 5.65
C THR A 195 3.58 -16.49 7.12
N TRP A 196 2.42 -16.75 7.71
CA TRP A 196 2.18 -16.56 9.14
C TRP A 196 2.22 -17.89 9.89
N PRO A 197 2.83 -17.99 11.08
CA PRO A 197 3.61 -16.96 11.77
C PRO A 197 4.91 -16.64 11.08
N LEU A 198 5.35 -15.37 11.18
CA LEU A 198 6.60 -14.93 10.58
C LEU A 198 7.78 -15.64 11.25
N GLN A 199 8.63 -16.26 10.44
CA GLN A 199 9.95 -16.73 10.86
C GLN A 199 10.94 -15.60 10.51
N LEU A 200 11.20 -14.73 11.49
CA LEU A 200 12.13 -13.60 11.39
C LEU A 200 13.55 -14.06 11.68
#